data_defc2e7587a4579134ccc639ef4967e1
#
_entry.id   defc2e7587a4579134ccc639ef4967e1
#
_cell.length_a   1.000
_cell.length_b   1.000
_cell.length_c   1.000
_cell.angle_alpha   90.00
_cell.angle_beta   90.00
_cell.angle_gamma   90.00
#
_symmetry.space_group_name_H-M   'P 1'
#
loop_
_entity.id
_entity.type
_entity.pdbx_description
1 polymer ?
#
loop_
_entity_poly.entity_id
_entity_poly.type
_entity_poly.pdbx_seq_one_letter_code
_entity_poly.pdbx_strand_id
1 'polypeptide(L)'
;PLDRVASVHRSGQGRSQGAVNEAMRTGAIEVRVDAWELLNAAASKLPFYPTQCHDAASLPNEALRAKHRYLDLRRPTLASHIRERSRIMHAARSFLHECDFTEVETPMLLRSTPEGAREFLVPTRGTQPQFYALQQSPQQPKQLLMVSGVTDRYFQFAKCFRDEDGRKDRQPEFTQIDMEMRFVTGRGAAVSDAPLRAPAGRTHRVG
;
A
#
# COMPACT_ATOMS: atom_id res chain seq x y z
N PRO A 1 25.57 -7.78 16.20
CA PRO A 1 25.34 -6.85 15.09
C PRO A 1 23.98 -7.12 14.48
N LEU A 2 23.09 -6.12 14.56
CA LEU A 2 21.64 -6.28 14.36
C LEU A 2 21.22 -6.49 12.90
N ASP A 3 22.12 -6.40 11.91
CA ASP A 3 21.75 -6.35 10.49
C ASP A 3 22.58 -7.28 9.60
N ARG A 4 23.10 -8.35 10.17
CA ARG A 4 23.76 -9.40 9.41
C ARG A 4 22.77 -10.48 8.98
N VAL A 5 22.98 -11.06 7.81
CA VAL A 5 22.22 -12.21 7.34
C VAL A 5 23.06 -13.46 7.59
N ALA A 6 22.50 -14.40 8.30
CA ALA A 6 23.15 -15.68 8.60
C ALA A 6 22.20 -16.84 8.30
N SER A 7 22.75 -17.94 7.83
CA SER A 7 22.08 -19.24 7.79
C SER A 7 22.32 -19.96 9.10
N VAL A 8 21.29 -20.61 9.62
CA VAL A 8 21.35 -21.30 10.91
C VAL A 8 20.81 -22.71 10.74
N HIS A 9 21.66 -23.70 11.01
CA HIS A 9 21.21 -25.09 11.20
C HIS A 9 20.71 -25.24 12.62
N ARG A 10 19.46 -25.65 12.79
CA ARG A 10 18.76 -25.57 14.07
C ARG A 10 17.76 -26.69 14.29
N SER A 11 17.54 -27.00 15.54
CA SER A 11 16.37 -27.76 16.02
C SER A 11 15.53 -26.88 16.95
N GLY A 12 14.20 -26.98 16.85
CA GLY A 12 13.28 -26.35 17.79
C GLY A 12 13.02 -27.27 18.95
N GLN A 13 13.10 -26.78 20.20
CA GLN A 13 12.75 -27.55 21.39
C GLN A 13 11.89 -26.70 22.34
N GLY A 14 11.08 -27.38 23.17
CA GLY A 14 10.37 -26.71 24.25
C GLY A 14 11.34 -26.25 25.35
N ARG A 15 11.11 -25.05 25.88
CA ARG A 15 11.83 -24.57 27.06
C ARG A 15 11.38 -25.33 28.29
N SER A 16 12.31 -25.52 29.25
CA SER A 16 11.94 -26.00 30.57
C SER A 16 10.95 -25.04 31.25
N GLN A 17 10.14 -25.58 32.19
CA GLN A 17 9.05 -24.83 32.83
C GLN A 17 9.50 -23.50 33.46
N GLY A 18 10.72 -23.42 34.01
CA GLY A 18 11.27 -22.20 34.60
C GLY A 18 11.93 -21.22 33.60
N ALA A 19 12.08 -21.59 32.33
CA ALA A 19 12.71 -20.78 31.27
C ALA A 19 11.73 -20.24 30.26
N VAL A 20 10.44 -20.50 30.43
CA VAL A 20 9.37 -19.96 29.57
C VAL A 20 9.30 -18.45 29.75
N ASN A 21 9.30 -17.70 28.63
CA ASN A 21 9.13 -16.26 28.65
C ASN A 21 7.73 -15.90 28.18
N GLU A 22 6.83 -15.66 29.11
CA GLU A 22 5.42 -15.35 28.86
C GLU A 22 5.21 -14.00 28.11
N ALA A 23 6.18 -13.10 28.16
CA ALA A 23 6.13 -11.83 27.42
C ALA A 23 6.37 -11.99 25.92
N MET A 24 6.82 -13.16 25.48
CA MET A 24 7.08 -13.46 24.06
C MET A 24 6.07 -14.48 23.54
N ARG A 25 5.48 -14.20 22.37
CA ARG A 25 4.55 -15.11 21.69
C ARG A 25 5.12 -16.51 21.44
N THR A 26 6.43 -16.61 21.24
CA THR A 26 7.16 -17.86 21.04
C THR A 26 8.00 -18.24 22.25
N GLY A 27 7.67 -17.71 23.42
CA GLY A 27 8.48 -17.86 24.63
C GLY A 27 8.50 -19.25 25.24
N ALA A 28 7.58 -20.14 24.84
CA ALA A 28 7.57 -21.55 25.25
C ALA A 28 8.58 -22.42 24.50
N ILE A 29 9.15 -21.91 23.41
CA ILE A 29 10.11 -22.64 22.58
C ILE A 29 11.44 -21.92 22.52
N GLU A 30 12.49 -22.70 22.30
CA GLU A 30 13.81 -22.17 21.99
C GLU A 30 14.41 -22.87 20.78
N VAL A 31 15.36 -22.19 20.16
CA VAL A 31 16.07 -22.70 19.00
C VAL A 31 17.50 -23.07 19.43
N ARG A 32 17.79 -24.34 19.41
CA ARG A 32 19.17 -24.81 19.57
C ARG A 32 19.90 -24.66 18.25
N VAL A 33 20.97 -23.88 18.26
CA VAL A 33 21.81 -23.63 17.08
C VAL A 33 22.99 -24.62 17.10
N ASP A 34 23.05 -25.46 16.09
CA ASP A 34 24.12 -26.45 15.95
C ASP A 34 25.28 -25.92 15.09
N ALA A 35 24.93 -25.13 14.06
CA ALA A 35 25.90 -24.46 13.19
C ALA A 35 25.30 -23.17 12.65
N TRP A 36 26.16 -22.20 12.31
CA TRP A 36 25.76 -20.97 11.64
C TRP A 36 26.79 -20.52 10.61
N GLU A 37 26.33 -19.90 9.56
CA GLU A 37 27.17 -19.35 8.50
C GLU A 37 26.76 -17.90 8.25
N LEU A 38 27.73 -16.99 8.19
CA LEU A 38 27.50 -15.59 7.84
C LEU A 38 27.36 -15.45 6.32
N LEU A 39 26.16 -15.25 5.84
CA LEU A 39 25.89 -15.09 4.41
C LEU A 39 26.27 -13.69 3.93
N ASN A 40 26.03 -12.67 4.73
CA ASN A 40 26.38 -11.29 4.40
C ASN A 40 26.68 -10.46 5.64
N ALA A 41 27.74 -9.69 5.58
CA ALA A 41 28.12 -8.75 6.64
C ALA A 41 27.43 -7.40 6.42
N ALA A 42 26.89 -6.82 7.47
CA ALA A 42 26.40 -5.45 7.44
C ALA A 42 27.56 -4.43 7.53
N ALA A 43 27.32 -3.23 7.03
CA ALA A 43 28.23 -2.09 7.23
C ALA A 43 28.43 -1.84 8.75
N SER A 44 29.62 -1.39 9.13
CA SER A 44 29.98 -1.14 10.54
C SER A 44 29.13 -0.07 11.21
N LYS A 45 28.66 0.91 10.43
CA LYS A 45 27.73 1.96 10.86
C LYS A 45 26.58 2.07 9.88
N LEU A 46 25.36 1.91 10.38
CA LEU A 46 24.15 2.23 9.62
C LEU A 46 23.76 3.70 9.89
N PRO A 47 23.14 4.38 8.92
CA PRO A 47 22.63 5.74 9.11
C PRO A 47 21.65 5.86 10.29
N PHE A 48 20.87 4.82 10.52
CA PHE A 48 20.02 4.61 11.68
C PHE A 48 19.63 3.12 11.81
N TYR A 49 19.18 2.74 12.98
CA TYR A 49 18.77 1.35 13.26
C TYR A 49 17.24 1.23 13.28
N PRO A 50 16.64 0.48 12.35
CA PRO A 50 15.17 0.35 12.27
C PRO A 50 14.51 -0.13 13.57
N THR A 51 15.21 -0.97 14.34
CA THR A 51 14.73 -1.52 15.60
C THR A 51 14.75 -0.54 16.77
N GLN A 52 15.42 0.61 16.63
CA GLN A 52 15.50 1.65 17.67
C GLN A 52 14.53 2.81 17.42
N CYS A 53 13.80 2.79 16.29
CA CYS A 53 12.89 3.85 15.89
C CYS A 53 11.43 3.41 16.13
N HIS A 54 11.03 3.35 17.42
CA HIS A 54 9.71 2.84 17.81
C HIS A 54 8.63 3.91 17.85
N ASP A 55 8.97 5.15 18.17
CA ASP A 55 8.07 6.28 18.33
C ASP A 55 8.49 7.48 17.47
N ALA A 56 7.65 8.51 17.44
CA ALA A 56 7.91 9.71 16.65
C ALA A 56 9.16 10.48 17.12
N ALA A 57 9.48 10.44 18.41
CA ALA A 57 10.61 11.17 19.00
C ALA A 57 11.96 10.51 18.66
N SER A 58 11.96 9.18 18.49
CA SER A 58 13.17 8.42 18.12
C SER A 58 13.42 8.34 16.61
N LEU A 59 12.51 8.91 15.79
CA LEU A 59 12.65 8.89 14.34
C LEU A 59 13.76 9.84 13.86
N PRO A 60 14.64 9.38 12.96
CA PRO A 60 15.49 10.26 12.19
C PRO A 60 14.68 11.26 11.35
N ASN A 61 15.31 12.36 10.94
CA ASN A 61 14.64 13.32 10.07
C ASN A 61 14.17 12.68 8.75
N GLU A 62 13.16 13.27 8.15
CA GLU A 62 12.51 12.71 6.95
C GLU A 62 13.46 12.59 5.76
N ALA A 63 14.36 13.56 5.56
CA ALA A 63 15.34 13.53 4.47
C ALA A 63 16.29 12.32 4.59
N LEU A 64 16.76 12.00 5.80
CA LEU A 64 17.62 10.84 6.04
C LEU A 64 16.84 9.53 5.81
N ARG A 65 15.59 9.47 6.26
CA ARG A 65 14.71 8.30 6.02
C ARG A 65 14.39 8.10 4.53
N ALA A 66 14.14 9.18 3.81
CA ALA A 66 13.91 9.14 2.37
C ALA A 66 15.16 8.67 1.60
N LYS A 67 16.34 9.18 1.97
CA LYS A 67 17.64 8.77 1.39
C LYS A 67 17.94 7.28 1.64
N HIS A 68 17.60 6.78 2.82
CA HIS A 68 17.83 5.38 3.23
C HIS A 68 16.51 4.62 3.38
N ARG A 69 15.65 4.74 2.36
CA ARG A 69 14.30 4.17 2.38
C ARG A 69 14.27 2.68 2.65
N TYR A 70 15.26 1.94 2.20
CA TYR A 70 15.40 0.51 2.44
C TYR A 70 15.54 0.16 3.94
N LEU A 71 16.13 1.03 4.77
CA LEU A 71 16.16 0.86 6.22
C LEU A 71 14.83 1.28 6.86
N ASP A 72 14.26 2.41 6.41
CA ASP A 72 12.98 2.91 6.93
C ASP A 72 11.84 1.90 6.73
N LEU A 73 11.80 1.23 5.57
CA LEU A 73 10.82 0.18 5.28
C LEU A 73 10.91 -1.04 6.21
N ARG A 74 12.03 -1.25 6.89
CA ARG A 74 12.20 -2.35 7.86
C ARG A 74 11.61 -2.03 9.24
N ARG A 75 11.21 -0.78 9.48
CA ARG A 75 10.56 -0.42 10.75
C ARG A 75 9.20 -1.12 10.88
N PRO A 76 8.89 -1.72 12.04
CA PRO A 76 7.63 -2.46 12.23
C PRO A 76 6.39 -1.63 11.91
N THR A 77 6.35 -0.36 12.34
CA THR A 77 5.22 0.56 12.10
C THR A 77 4.99 0.79 10.61
N LEU A 78 6.04 1.14 9.85
CA LEU A 78 5.90 1.39 8.42
C LEU A 78 5.54 0.11 7.64
N ALA A 79 6.16 -1.00 8.01
CA ALA A 79 5.83 -2.30 7.44
C ALA A 79 4.39 -2.72 7.72
N SER A 80 3.85 -2.39 8.92
CA SER A 80 2.43 -2.66 9.24
C SER A 80 1.49 -1.81 8.40
N HIS A 81 1.78 -0.51 8.17
CA HIS A 81 0.96 0.36 7.33
C HIS A 81 0.87 -0.16 5.88
N ILE A 82 1.98 -0.66 5.32
CA ILE A 82 1.98 -1.23 3.96
C ILE A 82 1.11 -2.49 3.90
N ARG A 83 1.22 -3.38 4.89
CA ARG A 83 0.39 -4.59 4.95
C ARG A 83 -1.09 -4.24 5.15
N GLU A 84 -1.39 -3.26 6.00
CA GLU A 84 -2.77 -2.81 6.24
C GLU A 84 -3.39 -2.20 4.98
N ARG A 85 -2.66 -1.35 4.26
CA ARG A 85 -3.09 -0.86 2.95
C ARG A 85 -3.46 -2.01 2.01
N SER A 86 -2.65 -3.06 1.94
CA SER A 86 -2.93 -4.24 1.10
C SER A 86 -4.23 -4.94 1.52
N ARG A 87 -4.47 -5.10 2.83
CA ARG A 87 -5.70 -5.70 3.36
C ARG A 87 -6.94 -4.86 3.05
N ILE A 88 -6.83 -3.53 3.21
CA ILE A 88 -7.92 -2.59 2.90
C ILE A 88 -8.28 -2.69 1.41
N MET A 89 -7.29 -2.67 0.52
CA MET A 89 -7.53 -2.78 -0.92
C MET A 89 -8.16 -4.12 -1.29
N HIS A 90 -7.72 -5.22 -0.68
CA HIS A 90 -8.31 -6.53 -0.90
C HIS A 90 -9.77 -6.59 -0.43
N ALA A 91 -10.05 -6.10 0.77
CA ALA A 91 -11.41 -6.08 1.32
C ALA A 91 -12.37 -5.23 0.47
N ALA A 92 -11.91 -4.05 0.03
CA ALA A 92 -12.69 -3.17 -0.83
C ALA A 92 -12.97 -3.83 -2.20
N ARG A 93 -11.98 -4.48 -2.80
CA ARG A 93 -12.14 -5.21 -4.07
C ARG A 93 -13.16 -6.34 -3.93
N SER A 94 -13.04 -7.16 -2.90
CA SER A 94 -13.98 -8.27 -2.65
C SER A 94 -15.40 -7.77 -2.49
N PHE A 95 -15.61 -6.73 -1.68
CA PHE A 95 -16.92 -6.13 -1.48
C PHE A 95 -17.54 -5.58 -2.78
N LEU A 96 -16.73 -4.88 -3.60
CA LEU A 96 -17.24 -4.31 -4.85
C LEU A 96 -17.60 -5.41 -5.87
N HIS A 97 -16.82 -6.48 -5.94
CA HIS A 97 -17.19 -7.65 -6.76
C HIS A 97 -18.46 -8.34 -6.27
N GLU A 98 -18.67 -8.47 -4.95
CA GLU A 98 -19.92 -9.00 -4.36
C GLU A 98 -21.13 -8.11 -4.68
N CYS A 99 -20.90 -6.81 -4.96
CA CYS A 99 -21.91 -5.85 -5.40
C CYS A 99 -22.05 -5.75 -6.92
N ASP A 100 -21.55 -6.71 -7.68
CA ASP A 100 -21.58 -6.77 -9.16
C ASP A 100 -20.85 -5.61 -9.86
N PHE A 101 -19.84 -5.02 -9.22
CA PHE A 101 -18.97 -4.06 -9.88
C PHE A 101 -17.90 -4.78 -10.70
N THR A 102 -17.67 -4.31 -11.91
CA THR A 102 -16.60 -4.76 -12.80
C THR A 102 -15.35 -3.89 -12.59
N GLU A 103 -14.23 -4.51 -12.25
CA GLU A 103 -12.94 -3.80 -12.17
C GLU A 103 -12.39 -3.61 -13.59
N VAL A 104 -12.16 -2.37 -13.99
CA VAL A 104 -11.58 -2.04 -15.30
C VAL A 104 -10.44 -1.06 -15.12
N GLU A 105 -9.25 -1.47 -15.53
CA GLU A 105 -8.07 -0.60 -15.55
C GLU A 105 -8.09 0.29 -16.79
N THR A 106 -8.11 1.61 -16.57
CA THR A 106 -8.13 2.61 -17.65
C THR A 106 -6.72 3.17 -17.92
N PRO A 107 -6.44 3.67 -19.14
CA PRO A 107 -5.15 4.29 -19.45
C PRO A 107 -4.83 5.47 -18.54
N MET A 108 -3.58 5.57 -18.11
CA MET A 108 -3.08 6.71 -17.33
C MET A 108 -2.57 7.86 -18.22
N LEU A 109 -2.11 7.55 -19.43
CA LEU A 109 -1.65 8.52 -20.42
C LEU A 109 -2.83 8.94 -21.26
N LEU A 110 -3.31 10.16 -21.06
CA LEU A 110 -4.47 10.71 -21.73
C LEU A 110 -4.10 11.96 -22.53
N ARG A 111 -5.04 12.44 -23.32
CA ARG A 111 -4.96 13.78 -23.89
C ARG A 111 -5.21 14.81 -22.79
N SER A 112 -4.44 15.90 -22.78
CA SER A 112 -4.67 17.01 -21.88
C SER A 112 -6.10 17.53 -21.98
N THR A 113 -6.72 17.81 -20.83
CA THR A 113 -8.05 18.41 -20.75
C THR A 113 -7.92 19.78 -20.08
N PRO A 114 -8.70 20.79 -20.55
CA PRO A 114 -8.61 22.15 -19.99
C PRO A 114 -9.20 22.28 -18.59
N GLU A 115 -9.76 21.20 -18.05
CA GLU A 115 -10.46 21.16 -16.77
C GLU A 115 -9.62 20.53 -15.67
N GLY A 116 -9.65 21.11 -14.48
CA GLY A 116 -9.03 20.54 -13.28
C GLY A 116 -7.76 21.26 -12.83
N ALA A 117 -6.96 20.57 -12.01
CA ALA A 117 -5.66 21.04 -11.53
C ALA A 117 -4.63 21.03 -12.65
N ARG A 118 -3.45 21.63 -12.39
CA ARG A 118 -2.33 21.56 -13.33
C ARG A 118 -1.91 20.10 -13.52
N GLU A 119 -1.70 19.70 -14.79
CA GLU A 119 -1.37 18.34 -15.18
C GLU A 119 0.12 18.10 -15.22
N PHE A 120 0.54 16.88 -14.90
CA PHE A 120 1.87 16.39 -15.24
C PHE A 120 1.91 15.96 -16.71
N LEU A 121 2.82 16.52 -17.48
CA LEU A 121 2.95 16.26 -18.91
C LEU A 121 4.07 15.27 -19.19
N VAL A 122 3.82 14.34 -20.10
CA VAL A 122 4.79 13.34 -20.56
C VAL A 122 5.06 13.60 -22.04
N PRO A 123 6.31 13.97 -22.43
CA PRO A 123 6.62 14.26 -23.82
C PRO A 123 6.54 12.99 -24.68
N THR A 124 6.01 13.13 -25.89
CA THR A 124 6.00 12.06 -26.89
C THR A 124 7.34 11.99 -27.63
N ARG A 125 7.61 10.85 -28.28
CA ARG A 125 8.82 10.66 -29.11
C ARG A 125 8.66 11.13 -30.55
N GLY A 126 7.57 11.84 -30.87
CA GLY A 126 7.32 12.34 -32.23
C GLY A 126 8.25 13.49 -32.63
N THR A 127 8.30 13.77 -33.91
CA THR A 127 9.07 14.90 -34.50
C THR A 127 8.44 16.27 -34.17
N GLN A 128 7.17 16.29 -33.83
CA GLN A 128 6.44 17.45 -33.36
C GLN A 128 6.35 17.42 -31.83
N PRO A 129 6.50 18.56 -31.12
CA PRO A 129 6.37 18.63 -29.68
C PRO A 129 4.92 18.37 -29.25
N GLN A 130 4.63 17.13 -28.89
CA GLN A 130 3.33 16.69 -28.36
C GLN A 130 3.53 16.09 -26.97
N PHE A 131 2.47 16.12 -26.17
CA PHE A 131 2.51 15.63 -24.80
C PHE A 131 1.26 14.79 -24.52
N TYR A 132 1.47 13.73 -23.74
CA TYR A 132 0.40 13.11 -22.96
C TYR A 132 0.28 13.85 -21.64
N ALA A 133 -0.91 13.83 -21.05
CA ALA A 133 -1.13 14.21 -19.66
C ALA A 133 -1.34 12.96 -18.81
N LEU A 134 -0.79 12.96 -17.58
CA LEU A 134 -1.13 11.96 -16.59
C LEU A 134 -2.53 12.25 -16.04
N GLN A 135 -3.35 11.20 -15.90
CA GLN A 135 -4.74 11.37 -15.46
C GLN A 135 -4.82 11.98 -14.05
N GLN A 136 -5.71 12.94 -13.86
CA GLN A 136 -6.09 13.49 -12.55
C GLN A 136 -7.18 12.66 -11.87
N SER A 137 -8.03 12.02 -12.67
CA SER A 137 -9.00 11.00 -12.32
C SER A 137 -9.45 10.29 -13.61
N PRO A 138 -9.96 9.07 -13.57
CA PRO A 138 -10.43 8.34 -14.75
C PRO A 138 -11.85 8.78 -15.22
N GLN A 139 -12.21 10.06 -15.08
CA GLN A 139 -13.58 10.54 -15.29
C GLN A 139 -14.10 10.28 -16.70
N GLN A 140 -13.35 10.65 -17.73
CA GLN A 140 -13.77 10.43 -19.13
C GLN A 140 -13.79 8.94 -19.50
N PRO A 141 -12.75 8.13 -19.19
CA PRO A 141 -12.78 6.71 -19.47
C PRO A 141 -13.93 5.96 -18.80
N LYS A 142 -14.23 6.24 -17.53
CA LYS A 142 -15.32 5.54 -16.83
C LYS A 142 -16.71 5.92 -17.41
N GLN A 143 -16.92 7.18 -17.77
CA GLN A 143 -18.15 7.61 -18.45
C GLN A 143 -18.30 6.92 -19.82
N LEU A 144 -17.19 6.77 -20.55
CA LEU A 144 -17.22 6.04 -21.82
C LEU A 144 -17.62 4.57 -21.63
N LEU A 145 -17.15 3.91 -20.58
CA LEU A 145 -17.55 2.55 -20.24
C LEU A 145 -19.07 2.45 -19.96
N MET A 146 -19.64 3.44 -19.26
CA MET A 146 -21.08 3.50 -19.03
C MET A 146 -21.88 3.68 -20.30
N VAL A 147 -21.49 4.65 -21.13
CA VAL A 147 -22.19 4.97 -22.39
C VAL A 147 -22.09 3.84 -23.40
N SER A 148 -20.95 3.18 -23.49
CA SER A 148 -20.74 2.03 -24.40
C SER A 148 -21.49 0.76 -24.00
N GLY A 149 -21.98 0.70 -22.76
CA GLY A 149 -22.68 -0.49 -22.28
C GLY A 149 -21.78 -1.68 -21.92
N VAL A 150 -20.48 -1.47 -21.76
CA VAL A 150 -19.52 -2.52 -21.34
C VAL A 150 -19.85 -3.02 -19.96
N THR A 151 -20.22 -2.12 -19.05
CA THR A 151 -20.65 -2.46 -17.69
C THR A 151 -21.63 -1.44 -17.15
N ASP A 152 -22.50 -1.84 -16.26
CA ASP A 152 -23.43 -0.96 -15.53
C ASP A 152 -22.83 -0.45 -14.22
N ARG A 153 -21.80 -1.11 -13.73
CA ARG A 153 -21.12 -0.79 -12.47
C ARG A 153 -19.64 -1.00 -12.65
N TYR A 154 -18.90 0.07 -12.59
CA TYR A 154 -17.44 0.09 -12.74
C TYR A 154 -16.78 0.47 -11.44
N PHE A 155 -15.60 -0.10 -11.19
CA PHE A 155 -14.66 0.43 -10.22
C PHE A 155 -13.20 0.23 -10.66
N GLN A 156 -12.33 1.01 -10.03
CA GLN A 156 -10.88 0.91 -10.24
C GLN A 156 -10.13 1.45 -9.02
N PHE A 157 -8.99 0.85 -8.70
CA PHE A 157 -7.98 1.48 -7.83
C PHE A 157 -7.09 2.35 -8.70
N ALA A 158 -7.57 3.54 -9.02
CA ALA A 158 -6.95 4.44 -10.00
C ALA A 158 -5.74 5.17 -9.41
N LYS A 159 -4.62 5.16 -10.14
CA LYS A 159 -3.50 6.06 -9.90
C LYS A 159 -3.83 7.43 -10.48
N CYS A 160 -3.81 8.45 -9.62
CA CYS A 160 -4.15 9.83 -9.98
C CYS A 160 -2.98 10.75 -9.69
N PHE A 161 -2.85 11.79 -10.51
CA PHE A 161 -1.73 12.71 -10.49
C PHE A 161 -2.25 14.15 -10.54
N ARG A 162 -1.82 14.99 -9.60
CA ARG A 162 -2.20 16.42 -9.57
C ARG A 162 -0.99 17.24 -9.18
N ASP A 163 -0.63 18.20 -10.00
CA ASP A 163 0.42 19.17 -9.72
C ASP A 163 -0.14 20.30 -8.85
N GLU A 164 -0.33 20.00 -7.59
CA GLU A 164 -0.87 20.92 -6.58
C GLU A 164 0.13 21.14 -5.45
N ASP A 165 -0.01 22.24 -4.73
CA ASP A 165 0.78 22.51 -3.54
C ASP A 165 0.57 21.42 -2.49
N GLY A 166 1.67 20.89 -1.98
CA GLY A 166 1.67 19.91 -0.89
C GLY A 166 1.16 20.55 0.39
N ARG A 167 -0.06 20.20 0.81
CA ARG A 167 -0.65 20.64 2.07
C ARG A 167 -1.16 19.44 2.86
N LYS A 168 -0.77 19.31 4.11
CA LYS A 168 -1.17 18.22 5.00
C LYS A 168 -0.83 16.85 4.39
N ASP A 169 -1.85 16.10 3.97
CA ASP A 169 -1.79 14.75 3.41
C ASP A 169 -1.91 14.70 1.88
N ARG A 170 -1.96 15.87 1.19
CA ARG A 170 -1.99 15.92 -0.26
C ARG A 170 -0.67 15.47 -0.86
N GLN A 171 -0.75 14.52 -1.78
CA GLN A 171 0.38 13.98 -2.52
C GLN A 171 0.19 14.25 -4.02
N PRO A 172 1.27 14.52 -4.79
CA PRO A 172 1.17 14.69 -6.24
C PRO A 172 0.75 13.41 -6.96
N GLU A 173 1.02 12.26 -6.38
CA GLU A 173 0.55 10.94 -6.80
C GLU A 173 -0.22 10.28 -5.66
N PHE A 174 -1.43 9.83 -5.95
CA PHE A 174 -2.27 9.15 -4.96
C PHE A 174 -3.17 8.10 -5.63
N THR A 175 -3.80 7.26 -4.82
CA THR A 175 -4.71 6.22 -5.30
C THR A 175 -6.13 6.57 -4.88
N GLN A 176 -7.08 6.50 -5.82
CA GLN A 176 -8.52 6.59 -5.57
C GLN A 176 -9.17 5.22 -5.70
N ILE A 177 -10.16 4.94 -4.87
CA ILE A 177 -11.18 3.94 -5.21
C ILE A 177 -12.22 4.72 -6.02
N ASP A 178 -12.15 4.56 -7.33
CA ASP A 178 -13.03 5.26 -8.26
C ASP A 178 -14.17 4.33 -8.69
N MET A 179 -15.39 4.83 -8.67
CA MET A 179 -16.59 4.06 -8.99
C MET A 179 -17.51 4.87 -9.88
N GLU A 180 -18.22 4.17 -10.76
CA GLU A 180 -19.27 4.76 -11.60
C GLU A 180 -20.41 3.76 -11.78
N MET A 181 -21.64 4.25 -11.80
CA MET A 181 -22.83 3.45 -12.03
C MET A 181 -23.79 4.18 -12.96
N ARG A 182 -24.51 3.42 -13.78
CA ARG A 182 -25.64 3.93 -14.57
C ARG A 182 -26.97 3.40 -14.04
N PHE A 183 -28.08 4.01 -14.46
CA PHE A 183 -29.46 3.68 -14.05
C PHE A 183 -29.68 3.72 -12.53
N VAL A 184 -29.01 4.65 -11.86
CA VAL A 184 -29.12 4.77 -10.40
C VAL A 184 -30.44 5.40 -10.02
N THR A 185 -31.21 4.69 -9.17
CA THR A 185 -32.38 5.24 -8.47
C THR A 185 -32.01 5.51 -7.01
N GLY A 186 -32.83 6.31 -6.31
CA GLY A 186 -32.56 6.64 -4.91
C GLY A 186 -32.34 5.43 -3.97
N ARG A 187 -32.83 4.24 -4.35
CA ARG A 187 -32.55 2.97 -3.64
C ARG A 187 -31.23 2.32 -4.08
N GLY A 188 -30.79 2.58 -5.31
CA GLY A 188 -29.53 2.05 -5.84
C GLY A 188 -28.30 2.80 -5.32
N ALA A 189 -28.47 4.06 -4.93
CA ALA A 189 -27.41 4.85 -4.31
C ALA A 189 -26.99 4.33 -2.93
N ALA A 190 -27.88 3.60 -2.24
CA ALA A 190 -27.59 3.02 -0.92
C ALA A 190 -26.45 1.99 -0.92
N VAL A 191 -26.05 1.44 -2.05
CA VAL A 191 -24.87 0.54 -2.16
C VAL A 191 -23.58 1.35 -2.10
N SER A 192 -23.58 2.60 -2.61
CA SER A 192 -22.43 3.51 -2.49
C SER A 192 -22.32 4.13 -1.10
N ASP A 193 -23.44 4.21 -0.37
CA ASP A 193 -23.51 4.74 0.99
C ASP A 193 -23.29 3.66 2.07
N ALA A 194 -23.26 2.39 1.71
CA ALA A 194 -22.88 1.33 2.63
C ALA A 194 -21.44 1.59 3.10
N PRO A 195 -21.23 1.84 4.42
CA PRO A 195 -19.87 2.06 4.89
C PRO A 195 -19.05 0.82 4.53
N LEU A 196 -17.91 1.00 3.88
CA LEU A 196 -16.88 -0.01 3.73
C LEU A 196 -16.47 -0.42 5.16
N ARG A 197 -17.24 -1.31 5.76
CA ARG A 197 -16.86 -1.87 7.04
C ARG A 197 -15.58 -2.64 6.77
N ALA A 198 -14.48 -2.14 7.29
CA ALA A 198 -13.30 -2.97 7.47
C ALA A 198 -13.79 -4.30 8.05
N PRO A 199 -13.42 -5.45 7.48
CA PRO A 199 -13.80 -6.74 8.03
C PRO A 199 -13.45 -6.67 9.51
N ALA A 200 -14.45 -6.87 10.37
CA ALA A 200 -14.28 -6.91 11.80
C ALA A 200 -13.09 -7.81 12.04
N GLY A 201 -12.02 -7.24 12.58
CA GLY A 201 -10.75 -7.92 12.69
C GLY A 201 -11.02 -9.28 13.28
N ARG A 202 -10.95 -10.34 12.46
CA ARG A 202 -10.71 -11.65 13.00
C ARG A 202 -9.39 -11.51 13.72
N THR A 203 -9.46 -11.24 15.01
CA THR A 203 -8.37 -11.56 15.89
C THR A 203 -8.10 -13.04 15.64
N HIS A 204 -7.19 -13.32 14.70
CA HIS A 204 -6.58 -14.62 14.69
C HIS A 204 -5.87 -14.76 16.04
N ARG A 205 -6.62 -15.26 17.01
CA ARG A 205 -5.98 -16.05 18.05
C ARG A 205 -5.35 -17.21 17.31
N VAL A 206 -4.10 -17.01 16.95
CA VAL A 206 -3.26 -18.13 16.58
C VAL A 206 -3.02 -18.84 17.89
N GLY A 207 -3.74 -19.97 18.06
CA GLY A 207 -3.47 -20.94 19.12
C GLY A 207 -2.06 -21.51 18.97
#